data_aaec7f5114b1fa35d7eefb73d75fde9d
#
_entry.id   aaec7f5114b1fa35d7eefb73d75fde9d
#
_cell.length_a   1.000
_cell.length_b   1.000
_cell.length_c   1.000
_cell.angle_alpha   90.00
_cell.angle_beta   90.00
_cell.angle_gamma   90.00
#
_symmetry.space_group_name_H-M   'P 1'
#
loop_
_entity.id
_entity.type
_entity.pdbx_description
1 polymer ?
#
loop_
_entity_poly.entity_id
_entity_poly.type
_entity_poly.pdbx_seq_one_letter_code
_entity_poly.pdbx_strand_id
1 'polypeptide(L)' 'MGQWTQAERLLLKKKYNEIPVEELASKLGRSVQAVRNQVHYLRKRGWTFKRVKDE' A
#
# COMPACT_ATOMS: atom_id res chain seq x y z
N MET A 1 -12.90 8.02 9.16
CA MET A 1 -12.14 8.14 8.99
C MET A 1 -11.36 7.30 8.36
N GLY A 2 -10.97 7.07 7.76
CA GLY A 2 -10.17 6.41 6.95
C GLY A 2 -9.60 5.12 7.35
N GLN A 3 -10.39 4.27 7.90
CA GLN A 3 -9.87 3.01 8.26
C GLN A 3 -9.73 2.14 7.05
N TRP A 4 -8.65 1.38 7.00
CA TRP A 4 -8.40 0.50 5.87
C TRP A 4 -9.19 -0.78 6.05
N THR A 5 -9.85 -1.23 4.98
CA THR A 5 -10.57 -2.50 5.02
C THR A 5 -9.62 -3.61 4.63
N GLN A 6 -10.05 -4.84 4.85
CA GLN A 6 -9.24 -5.99 4.48
C GLN A 6 -9.02 -6.00 2.97
N ALA A 7 -10.04 -5.67 2.20
CA ALA A 7 -9.92 -5.65 0.75
C ALA A 7 -8.88 -4.62 0.31
N GLU A 8 -8.87 -3.47 0.97
CA GLU A 8 -7.90 -2.43 0.62
C GLU A 8 -6.49 -2.87 0.97
N ARG A 9 -6.31 -3.52 2.09
CA ARG A 9 -4.98 -3.98 2.48
C ARG A 9 -4.47 -5.03 1.50
N LEU A 10 -5.35 -5.93 1.07
CA LEU A 10 -4.95 -6.96 0.11
C LEU A 10 -4.62 -6.35 -1.25
N LEU A 11 -5.40 -5.35 -1.65
CA LEU A 11 -5.12 -4.68 -2.91
C LEU A 11 -3.78 -3.95 -2.83
N LEU A 12 -3.52 -3.31 -1.71
CA LEU A 12 -2.26 -2.63 -1.50
C LEU A 12 -1.10 -3.62 -1.62
N LYS A 13 -1.21 -4.75 -0.97
CA LYS A 13 -0.15 -5.73 -1.01
C LYS A 13 0.07 -6.24 -2.42
N LYS A 14 -1.01 -6.51 -3.13
CA LYS A 14 -0.90 -7.04 -4.47
C LYS A 14 -0.35 -6.04 -5.47
N LYS A 15 -0.83 -4.81 -5.40
CA LYS A 15 -0.45 -3.83 -6.40
C LYS A 15 0.79 -3.03 -6.07
N TYR A 16 1.23 -3.06 -4.85
CA TYR A 16 2.38 -2.25 -4.45
C TYR A 16 3.61 -2.56 -5.29
N ASN A 17 3.72 -3.82 -5.75
CA ASN A 17 4.84 -4.20 -6.58
C ASN A 17 4.62 -3.91 -8.05
N GLU A 18 3.40 -3.64 -8.45
CA GLU A 18 3.08 -3.55 -9.86
C GLU A 18 2.94 -2.13 -10.38
N ILE A 19 2.52 -1.21 -9.54
CA ILE A 19 2.31 0.15 -9.99
C ILE A 19 2.94 1.12 -8.99
N PRO A 20 3.21 2.34 -9.43
CA PRO A 20 3.79 3.34 -8.53
C PRO A 20 2.82 3.66 -7.40
N VAL A 21 3.37 4.08 -6.27
CA VAL A 21 2.54 4.38 -5.11
C VAL A 21 1.56 5.51 -5.40
N GLU A 22 1.94 6.45 -6.25
CA GLU A 22 1.05 7.55 -6.59
C GLU A 22 -0.20 7.03 -7.29
N GLU A 23 -0.02 6.11 -8.20
CA GLU A 23 -1.15 5.55 -8.92
C GLU A 23 -1.98 4.69 -7.99
N LEU A 24 -1.34 3.93 -7.14
CA LEU A 24 -2.04 3.09 -6.20
C LEU A 24 -2.88 3.94 -5.25
N ALA A 25 -2.33 5.05 -4.76
CA ALA A 25 -3.08 5.94 -3.89
C ALA A 25 -4.32 6.47 -4.59
N SER A 26 -4.18 6.80 -5.86
CA SER A 26 -5.32 7.29 -6.62
C SER A 26 -6.41 6.21 -6.72
N LYS A 27 -6.00 4.98 -6.96
CA LYS A 27 -6.98 3.90 -7.08
C LYS A 27 -7.67 3.64 -5.76
N LEU A 28 -7.00 3.86 -4.66
CA LEU A 28 -7.57 3.62 -3.35
C LEU A 28 -8.33 4.84 -2.83
N GLY A 29 -8.23 5.97 -3.50
CA GLY A 29 -8.87 7.19 -3.04
C GLY A 29 -8.21 7.74 -1.80
N ARG A 30 -6.89 7.53 -1.65
CA ARG A 30 -6.15 8.00 -0.49
C ARG A 30 -4.94 8.80 -0.94
N SER A 31 -4.33 9.51 -0.01
CA SER A 31 -3.15 10.27 -0.35
C SER A 31 -1.95 9.35 -0.38
N VAL A 32 -0.89 9.77 -1.06
CA VAL A 32 0.34 8.99 -1.11
C VAL A 32 0.89 8.80 0.30
N GLN A 33 0.81 9.83 1.12
CA GLN A 33 1.33 9.72 2.48
C GLN A 33 0.55 8.68 3.27
N ALA A 34 -0.76 8.62 3.08
CA ALA A 34 -1.57 7.64 3.77
C ALA A 34 -1.18 6.22 3.37
N VAL A 35 -0.93 6.03 2.07
CA VAL A 35 -0.53 4.71 1.57
C VAL A 35 0.82 4.32 2.15
N ARG A 36 1.77 5.24 2.17
CA ARG A 36 3.09 4.94 2.70
C ARG A 36 3.02 4.62 4.19
N ASN A 37 2.20 5.36 4.93
CA ASN A 37 2.04 5.11 6.34
C ASN A 37 1.45 3.72 6.58
N GLN A 38 0.50 3.33 5.75
CA GLN A 38 -0.12 2.03 5.90
C GLN A 38 0.87 0.91 5.59
N VAL A 39 1.69 1.07 4.56
CA VAL A 39 2.69 0.07 4.22
C VAL A 39 3.66 -0.08 5.39
N HIS A 40 4.09 1.03 5.96
CA HIS A 40 5.03 0.99 7.08
C HIS A 40 4.40 0.28 8.27
N TYR A 41 3.15 0.58 8.55
CA TYR A 41 2.43 -0.04 9.63
C TYR A 41 2.31 -1.55 9.42
N LEU A 42 1.93 -1.95 8.21
CA LEU A 42 1.74 -3.37 7.92
C LEU A 42 3.06 -4.13 7.96
N ARG A 43 4.15 -3.51 7.52
CA ARG A 43 5.45 -4.17 7.60
C ARG A 43 5.82 -4.49 9.03
N LYS A 44 5.46 -3.63 9.96
CA LYS A 44 5.73 -3.89 11.35
C LYS A 44 4.92 -5.06 11.86
N ARG A 45 3.84 -5.37 11.19
CA ARG A 45 3.00 -6.48 11.59
C ARG A 45 3.32 -7.76 10.82
N GLY A 46 4.40 -7.76 10.07
CA GLY A 46 4.84 -8.96 9.38
C GLY A 46 4.50 -9.04 7.91
N TRP A 47 3.86 -8.04 7.37
CA TRP A 47 3.54 -8.07 5.95
C TRP A 47 4.79 -7.73 5.14
N THR A 48 4.88 -8.29 3.95
CA THR A 48 6.00 -7.99 3.08
C THR A 48 5.49 -7.27 1.85
N PHE A 49 6.23 -6.23 1.45
CA PHE A 49 5.88 -5.47 0.26
C PHE A 49 7.16 -5.37 -0.55
N LYS A 50 7.34 -6.27 -1.50
CA LYS A 50 8.55 -6.25 -2.27
C LYS A 50 8.35 -5.50 -3.53
N ARG A 51 9.29 -4.66 -3.89
CA ARG A 51 9.18 -3.96 -5.13
C ARG A 51 9.88 -4.74 -6.17
N VAL A 52 9.35 -4.75 -7.31
CA VAL A 52 9.92 -5.44 -8.42
C VAL A 52 11.28 -4.92 -8.72
N LYS A 53 11.42 -3.66 -8.67
CA LYS A 53 12.65 -3.14 -8.95
C LYS A 53 13.33 -2.75 -7.84
N ASP A 54 13.65 -2.62 -7.16
CA ASP A 54 14.14 -2.18 -6.09
C ASP A 54 15.04 -2.17 -5.67
N GLU A 55 15.30 -1.87 -5.51
CA GLU A 55 15.99 -1.69 -5.02
C GLU A 55 16.28 -1.91 -4.47
#